data_0a1f6021d0d3ecfb6eaf36ffafded55f
#
_entry.id   0a1f6021d0d3ecfb6eaf36ffafded55f
#
_cell.length_a   1.000
_cell.length_b   1.000
_cell.length_c   1.000
_cell.angle_alpha   90.00
_cell.angle_beta   90.00
_cell.angle_gamma   90.00
#
_symmetry.space_group_name_H-M   'P 1'
#
loop_
_entity.id
_entity.type
_entity.pdbx_description
1 polymer ?
#
loop_
_entity_poly.entity_id
_entity_poly.type
_entity_poly.pdbx_seq_one_letter_code
_entity_poly.pdbx_strand_id
1 'polypeptide(L)'
;MIVIADTGGIVAAMDPGEPQHDEFRETLEFARLAVVTPLVIAEVHYLLSAAGEHLAASDFLENVTDGFFEVADPRPEDYGTARSLIKKYEGKMERKRRKPGSLDLADAMNVVVAGSLGTNLVVATDQDYRVVHPLSGHDHFAILPADGDRA
;
A
#
# COMPACT_ATOMS: atom_id res chain seq x y z
N MET A 1 9.26 -12.59 -4.26
CA MET A 1 9.09 -11.19 -4.62
C MET A 1 8.98 -10.31 -3.37
N ILE A 2 9.40 -9.05 -3.48
CA ILE A 2 9.22 -8.03 -2.45
C ILE A 2 8.04 -7.18 -2.88
N VAL A 3 7.03 -7.04 -2.02
CA VAL A 3 5.84 -6.23 -2.29
C VAL A 3 5.68 -5.13 -1.25
N ILE A 4 5.14 -4.00 -1.67
CA ILE A 4 4.67 -2.97 -0.75
C ILE A 4 3.18 -3.23 -0.50
N ALA A 5 2.81 -3.39 0.75
CA ALA A 5 1.43 -3.61 1.14
C ALA A 5 0.75 -2.26 1.45
N ASP A 6 -0.22 -1.91 0.63
CA ASP A 6 -1.01 -0.69 0.79
C ASP A 6 -2.25 -0.93 1.67
N THR A 7 -2.81 0.13 2.19
CA THR A 7 -3.97 0.11 3.09
C THR A 7 -5.12 -0.71 2.53
N GLY A 8 -5.56 -0.42 1.30
CA GLY A 8 -6.68 -1.13 0.68
C GLY A 8 -6.42 -2.62 0.47
N GLY A 9 -5.18 -2.98 0.09
CA GLY A 9 -4.78 -4.37 -0.08
C GLY A 9 -4.79 -5.15 1.24
N ILE A 10 -4.30 -4.54 2.32
CA ILE A 10 -4.31 -5.16 3.65
C ILE A 10 -5.74 -5.29 4.18
N VAL A 11 -6.54 -4.24 4.08
CA VAL A 11 -7.95 -4.29 4.51
C VAL A 11 -8.69 -5.42 3.79
N ALA A 12 -8.52 -5.53 2.47
CA ALA A 12 -9.12 -6.62 1.69
C ALA A 12 -8.63 -8.00 2.17
N ALA A 13 -7.36 -8.14 2.49
CA ALA A 13 -6.79 -9.39 2.99
C ALA A 13 -7.24 -9.75 4.42
N MET A 14 -7.65 -8.77 5.23
CA MET A 14 -8.04 -8.97 6.63
C MET A 14 -9.56 -9.06 6.83
N ASP A 15 -10.35 -8.50 5.93
CA ASP A 15 -11.81 -8.46 6.02
C ASP A 15 -12.44 -9.55 5.14
N PRO A 16 -12.98 -10.64 5.72
CA PRO A 16 -13.63 -11.71 4.96
C PRO A 16 -14.86 -11.26 4.16
N GLY A 17 -15.43 -10.08 4.48
CA GLY A 17 -16.53 -9.49 3.74
C GLY A 17 -16.14 -8.88 2.39
N GLU A 18 -14.85 -8.67 2.15
CA GLU A 18 -14.36 -8.15 0.89
C GLU A 18 -14.42 -9.19 -0.23
N PRO A 19 -14.92 -8.82 -1.44
CA PRO A 19 -15.13 -9.77 -2.53
C PRO A 19 -13.86 -10.52 -2.97
N GLN A 20 -12.70 -9.88 -2.89
CA GLN A 20 -11.42 -10.42 -3.31
C GLN A 20 -10.52 -10.80 -2.12
N HIS A 21 -11.12 -11.05 -0.96
CA HIS A 21 -10.40 -11.36 0.27
C HIS A 21 -9.32 -12.44 0.08
N ASP A 22 -9.71 -13.57 -0.48
CA ASP A 22 -8.80 -14.72 -0.65
C ASP A 22 -7.63 -14.39 -1.57
N GLU A 23 -7.87 -13.68 -2.68
CA GLU A 23 -6.83 -13.30 -3.63
C GLU A 23 -5.80 -12.36 -3.00
N PHE A 24 -6.24 -11.37 -2.22
CA PHE A 24 -5.34 -10.45 -1.51
C PHE A 24 -4.54 -11.16 -0.43
N ARG A 25 -5.20 -12.04 0.34
CA ARG A 25 -4.54 -12.83 1.38
C ARG A 25 -3.46 -13.72 0.78
N GLU A 26 -3.78 -14.49 -0.25
CA GLU A 26 -2.83 -15.37 -0.94
C GLU A 26 -1.65 -14.57 -1.51
N THR A 27 -1.91 -13.42 -2.11
CA THR A 27 -0.85 -12.56 -2.66
C THR A 27 0.16 -12.14 -1.58
N LEU A 28 -0.32 -11.75 -0.40
CA LEU A 28 0.55 -11.39 0.73
C LEU A 28 1.30 -12.61 1.29
N GLU A 29 0.63 -13.76 1.39
CA GLU A 29 1.22 -15.02 1.88
C GLU A 29 2.32 -15.55 0.94
N PHE A 30 2.17 -15.40 -0.37
CA PHE A 30 3.17 -15.81 -1.36
C PHE A 30 4.34 -14.85 -1.50
N ALA A 31 4.23 -13.62 -1.00
CA ALA A 31 5.33 -12.67 -1.03
C ALA A 31 6.50 -13.19 -0.19
N ARG A 32 7.71 -13.09 -0.72
CA ARG A 32 8.92 -13.35 0.08
C ARG A 32 9.06 -12.33 1.21
N LEU A 33 8.65 -11.11 0.94
CA LEU A 33 8.68 -10.00 1.89
C LEU A 33 7.52 -9.06 1.57
N ALA A 34 6.61 -8.89 2.51
CA ALA A 34 5.55 -7.90 2.47
C ALA A 34 5.94 -6.73 3.38
N VAL A 35 6.24 -5.59 2.78
CA VAL A 35 6.69 -4.39 3.49
C VAL A 35 5.53 -3.45 3.72
N VAL A 36 5.39 -2.96 4.93
CA VAL A 36 4.35 -2.01 5.34
C VAL A 36 4.98 -0.79 6.02
N THR A 37 4.46 0.40 5.72
CA THR A 37 4.92 1.62 6.41
C THR A 37 4.10 1.84 7.69
N PRO A 38 4.65 2.56 8.70
CA PRO A 38 3.90 2.95 9.89
C PRO A 38 2.63 3.76 9.59
N LEU A 39 2.63 4.52 8.49
CA LEU A 39 1.47 5.29 8.05
C LEU A 39 0.32 4.38 7.63
N VAL A 40 0.64 3.33 6.87
CA VAL A 40 -0.34 2.32 6.46
C VAL A 40 -0.83 1.51 7.66
N ILE A 41 0.04 1.15 8.60
CA ILE A 41 -0.36 0.44 9.82
C ILE A 41 -1.43 1.22 10.58
N ALA A 42 -1.22 2.52 10.78
CA ALA A 42 -2.18 3.38 11.47
C ALA A 42 -3.51 3.47 10.72
N GLU A 43 -3.47 3.60 9.41
CA GLU A 43 -4.67 3.73 8.57
C GLU A 43 -5.47 2.43 8.52
N VAL A 44 -4.82 1.28 8.34
CA VAL A 44 -5.47 -0.04 8.36
C VAL A 44 -6.18 -0.29 9.68
N HIS A 45 -5.50 -0.08 10.78
CA HIS A 45 -6.09 -0.26 12.11
C HIS A 45 -7.30 0.66 12.31
N TYR A 46 -7.19 1.92 11.90
CA TYR A 46 -8.29 2.87 11.98
C TYR A 46 -9.49 2.42 11.15
N LEU A 47 -9.29 2.03 9.90
CA LEU A 47 -10.38 1.63 9.00
C LEU A 47 -11.09 0.36 9.46
N LEU A 48 -10.35 -0.66 9.88
CA LEU A 48 -10.93 -1.89 10.42
C LEU A 48 -11.73 -1.62 11.69
N SER A 49 -11.20 -0.81 12.60
CA SER A 49 -11.88 -0.44 13.83
C SER A 49 -13.13 0.39 13.58
N ALA A 50 -13.08 1.35 12.66
CA ALA A 50 -14.21 2.20 12.29
C ALA A 50 -15.34 1.40 11.60
N ALA A 51 -14.99 0.32 10.91
CA ALA A 51 -15.96 -0.61 10.31
C ALA A 51 -16.55 -1.61 11.32
N GLY A 52 -16.13 -1.56 12.58
CA GLY A 52 -16.55 -2.52 13.61
C GLY A 52 -15.82 -3.86 13.57
N GLU A 53 -14.81 -3.99 12.71
CA GLU A 53 -14.00 -5.21 12.52
C GLU A 53 -12.85 -5.25 13.56
N HIS A 54 -13.19 -5.23 14.84
CA HIS A 54 -12.22 -5.13 15.93
C HIS A 54 -11.31 -6.35 16.03
N LEU A 55 -11.83 -7.56 15.72
CA LEU A 55 -11.03 -8.78 15.71
C LEU A 55 -9.99 -8.72 14.58
N ALA A 56 -10.39 -8.35 13.37
CA ALA A 56 -9.49 -8.19 12.25
C ALA A 56 -8.42 -7.11 12.52
N ALA A 57 -8.79 -6.01 13.15
CA ALA A 57 -7.86 -4.96 13.56
C ALA A 57 -6.80 -5.48 14.54
N SER A 58 -7.21 -6.28 15.52
CA SER A 58 -6.32 -6.93 16.49
C SER A 58 -5.40 -7.94 15.81
N ASP A 59 -5.95 -8.82 14.97
CA ASP A 59 -5.20 -9.83 14.23
C ASP A 59 -4.15 -9.20 13.30
N PHE A 60 -4.48 -8.06 12.70
CA PHE A 60 -3.52 -7.31 11.89
C PHE A 60 -2.31 -6.86 12.72
N LEU A 61 -2.52 -6.29 13.90
CA LEU A 61 -1.41 -5.90 14.78
C LEU A 61 -0.61 -7.11 15.28
N GLU A 62 -1.27 -8.25 15.51
CA GLU A 62 -0.58 -9.50 15.82
C GLU A 62 0.34 -9.93 14.66
N ASN A 63 -0.15 -9.89 13.42
CA ASN A 63 0.65 -10.17 12.24
C ASN A 63 1.88 -9.24 12.10
N VAL A 64 1.73 -7.96 12.45
CA VAL A 64 2.85 -7.01 12.51
C VAL A 64 3.84 -7.42 13.60
N THR A 65 3.34 -7.75 14.79
CA THR A 65 4.17 -8.17 15.94
C THR A 65 4.93 -9.45 15.64
N ASP A 66 4.31 -10.40 14.96
CA ASP A 66 4.89 -11.71 14.65
C ASP A 66 5.83 -11.69 13.43
N GLY A 67 5.97 -10.52 12.78
CA GLY A 67 6.91 -10.36 11.68
C GLY A 67 6.40 -10.87 10.33
N PHE A 68 5.08 -11.05 10.18
CA PHE A 68 4.50 -11.33 8.87
C PHE A 68 4.75 -10.17 7.89
N PHE A 69 4.66 -8.95 8.39
CA PHE A 69 5.05 -7.74 7.66
C PHE A 69 6.42 -7.25 8.14
N GLU A 70 7.26 -6.87 7.20
CA GLU A 70 8.43 -6.05 7.48
C GLU A 70 7.99 -4.59 7.61
N VAL A 71 8.21 -4.00 8.77
CA VAL A 71 7.85 -2.59 9.01
C VAL A 71 8.98 -1.70 8.51
N ALA A 72 8.68 -0.87 7.51
CA ALA A 72 9.63 0.12 7.02
C ALA A 72 9.89 1.20 8.08
N ASP A 73 11.09 1.74 8.07
CA ASP A 73 11.51 2.83 8.96
C ASP A 73 11.85 4.09 8.13
N PRO A 74 10.85 4.86 7.68
CA PRO A 74 11.09 6.06 6.90
C PRO A 74 11.88 7.10 7.71
N ARG A 75 12.90 7.66 7.07
CA ARG A 75 13.74 8.72 7.64
C ARG A 75 13.16 10.10 7.32
N PRO A 76 13.59 11.16 8.01
CA PRO A 76 13.14 12.52 7.70
C PRO A 76 13.28 12.89 6.22
N GLU A 77 14.36 12.46 5.56
CA GLU A 77 14.61 12.70 4.14
C GLU A 77 13.56 12.06 3.23
N ASP A 78 13.02 10.92 3.62
CA ASP A 78 11.96 10.22 2.88
C ASP A 78 10.66 11.03 2.84
N TYR A 79 10.36 11.74 3.92
CA TYR A 79 9.23 12.68 3.95
C TYR A 79 9.43 13.87 3.00
N GLY A 80 10.68 14.32 2.83
CA GLY A 80 11.03 15.33 1.82
C GLY A 80 10.77 14.84 0.40
N THR A 81 11.16 13.60 0.10
CA THR A 81 10.89 12.96 -1.20
C THR A 81 9.39 12.77 -1.41
N ALA A 82 8.67 12.30 -0.39
CA ALA A 82 7.21 12.16 -0.43
C ALA A 82 6.51 13.50 -0.70
N ARG A 83 6.97 14.57 -0.06
CA ARG A 83 6.46 15.92 -0.31
C ARG A 83 6.65 16.36 -1.77
N SER A 84 7.78 16.06 -2.36
CA SER A 84 8.06 16.37 -3.78
C SER A 84 7.14 15.58 -4.71
N LEU A 85 6.87 14.30 -4.41
CA LEU A 85 5.92 13.47 -5.16
C LEU A 85 4.50 14.03 -5.06
N ILE A 86 4.05 14.40 -3.88
CA ILE A 86 2.72 14.99 -3.67
C ILE A 86 2.56 16.24 -4.52
N LYS A 87 3.56 17.14 -4.54
CA LYS A 87 3.55 18.33 -5.38
C LYS A 87 3.53 18.00 -6.87
N LYS A 88 4.32 17.02 -7.30
CA LYS A 88 4.41 16.60 -8.71
C LYS A 88 3.07 16.10 -9.24
N TYR A 89 2.32 15.37 -8.42
CA TYR A 89 1.04 14.78 -8.82
C TYR A 89 -0.19 15.58 -8.35
N GLU A 90 0.00 16.77 -7.83
CA GLU A 90 -1.09 17.65 -7.42
C GLU A 90 -2.05 17.92 -8.59
N GLY A 91 -3.33 17.68 -8.38
CA GLY A 91 -4.37 17.84 -9.40
C GLY A 91 -4.38 16.76 -10.51
N LYS A 92 -3.51 15.77 -10.46
CA LYS A 92 -3.39 14.71 -11.48
C LYS A 92 -4.05 13.40 -11.10
N MET A 93 -4.49 13.24 -9.84
CA MET A 93 -5.15 12.04 -9.35
C MET A 93 -6.66 12.13 -9.56
N GLU A 94 -7.25 11.03 -10.06
CA GLU A 94 -8.70 10.90 -10.13
C GLU A 94 -9.25 10.59 -8.75
N ARG A 95 -10.23 11.37 -8.30
CA ARG A 95 -11.03 11.03 -7.13
C ARG A 95 -12.44 10.69 -7.55
N LYS A 96 -13.06 9.73 -6.86
CA LYS A 96 -14.48 9.37 -7.01
C LYS A 96 -15.46 10.53 -6.77
N ARG A 97 -14.95 11.69 -6.35
CA ARG A 97 -15.69 12.93 -6.14
C ARG A 97 -15.03 14.05 -6.94
N ARG A 98 -15.74 14.58 -7.88
CA ARG A 98 -15.66 15.78 -8.77
C ARG A 98 -14.48 16.79 -8.64
N LYS A 99 -13.45 16.56 -7.80
CA LYS A 99 -12.27 17.42 -7.69
C LYS A 99 -11.01 16.63 -7.99
N PRO A 100 -10.08 17.17 -8.78
CA PRO A 100 -8.76 16.57 -8.93
C PRO A 100 -8.15 16.31 -7.57
N GLY A 101 -7.73 15.07 -7.35
CA GLY A 101 -7.07 14.68 -6.12
C GLY A 101 -5.57 14.86 -6.20
N SER A 102 -4.92 14.83 -5.06
CA SER A 102 -3.47 14.68 -4.96
C SER A 102 -3.15 13.31 -4.36
N LEU A 103 -1.93 12.86 -4.63
CA LEU A 103 -1.36 11.70 -3.97
C LEU A 103 -1.34 11.97 -2.46
N ASP A 104 -1.88 11.07 -1.64
CA ASP A 104 -1.80 11.25 -0.20
C ASP A 104 -0.42 10.84 0.35
N LEU A 105 -0.17 11.15 1.63
CA LEU A 105 1.14 10.92 2.24
C LEU A 105 1.46 9.43 2.35
N ALA A 106 0.50 8.59 2.68
CA ALA A 106 0.72 7.15 2.79
C ALA A 106 1.10 6.54 1.45
N ASP A 107 0.41 6.90 0.36
CA ASP A 107 0.71 6.45 -1.00
C ASP A 107 2.08 6.97 -1.46
N ALA A 108 2.36 8.24 -1.22
CA ALA A 108 3.66 8.83 -1.55
C ALA A 108 4.80 8.12 -0.81
N MET A 109 4.61 7.79 0.47
CA MET A 109 5.62 7.07 1.23
C MET A 109 5.79 5.64 0.71
N ASN A 110 4.73 4.97 0.30
CA ASN A 110 4.82 3.66 -0.34
C ASN A 110 5.70 3.71 -1.61
N VAL A 111 5.55 4.75 -2.43
CA VAL A 111 6.40 4.97 -3.61
C VAL A 111 7.87 5.15 -3.23
N VAL A 112 8.14 5.93 -2.19
CA VAL A 112 9.50 6.16 -1.68
C VAL A 112 10.14 4.85 -1.19
N VAL A 113 9.42 4.09 -0.37
CA VAL A 113 9.91 2.81 0.18
C VAL A 113 10.10 1.78 -0.94
N ALA A 114 9.18 1.70 -1.89
CA ALA A 114 9.33 0.84 -3.06
C ALA A 114 10.61 1.16 -3.85
N GLY A 115 10.90 2.44 -4.04
CA GLY A 115 12.14 2.90 -4.68
C GLY A 115 13.38 2.44 -3.93
N SER A 116 13.40 2.59 -2.62
CA SER A 116 14.53 2.18 -1.77
C SER A 116 14.77 0.66 -1.81
N LEU A 117 13.72 -0.12 -1.98
CA LEU A 117 13.79 -1.59 -2.06
C LEU A 117 13.96 -2.11 -3.49
N GLY A 118 13.96 -1.24 -4.49
CA GLY A 118 14.11 -1.61 -5.89
C GLY A 118 12.92 -2.43 -6.43
N THR A 119 11.73 -2.26 -5.86
CA THR A 119 10.52 -2.95 -6.31
C THR A 119 9.50 -2.00 -6.93
N ASN A 120 8.68 -2.53 -7.83
CA ASN A 120 7.51 -1.86 -8.39
C ASN A 120 6.21 -2.63 -8.10
N LEU A 121 6.25 -3.61 -7.20
CA LEU A 121 5.10 -4.43 -6.85
C LEU A 121 4.37 -3.83 -5.65
N VAL A 122 3.09 -3.53 -5.81
CA VAL A 122 2.24 -3.00 -4.75
C VAL A 122 0.97 -3.86 -4.63
N VAL A 123 0.65 -4.27 -3.42
CA VAL A 123 -0.62 -4.95 -3.11
C VAL A 123 -1.63 -3.89 -2.70
N ALA A 124 -2.54 -3.57 -3.60
CA ALA A 124 -3.42 -2.42 -3.45
C ALA A 124 -4.75 -2.61 -4.18
N THR A 125 -5.76 -1.91 -3.72
CA THR A 125 -7.04 -1.72 -4.43
C THR A 125 -7.05 -0.40 -5.22
N ASP A 126 -6.17 0.53 -4.86
CA ASP A 126 -6.12 1.87 -5.43
C ASP A 126 -5.48 1.88 -6.82
N GLN A 127 -6.15 2.53 -7.77
CA GLN A 127 -5.66 2.70 -9.13
C GLN A 127 -4.72 3.91 -9.30
N ASP A 128 -4.50 4.70 -8.27
CA ASP A 128 -3.60 5.87 -8.30
C ASP A 128 -2.16 5.45 -8.64
N TYR A 129 -1.76 4.24 -8.28
CA TYR A 129 -0.47 3.67 -8.67
C TYR A 129 -0.29 3.50 -10.18
N ARG A 130 -1.37 3.54 -10.98
CA ARG A 130 -1.29 3.54 -12.46
C ARG A 130 -0.73 4.85 -13.02
N VAL A 131 -0.87 5.93 -12.27
CA VAL A 131 -0.47 7.30 -12.69
C VAL A 131 0.93 7.63 -12.23
N VAL A 132 1.35 7.07 -11.10
CA VAL A 132 2.64 7.37 -10.47
C VAL A 132 3.76 6.54 -11.09
N HIS A 133 4.88 7.18 -11.40
CA HIS A 133 6.08 6.48 -11.84
C HIS A 133 6.87 5.94 -10.65
N PRO A 134 7.30 4.65 -10.72
CA PRO A 134 8.19 4.09 -9.70
C PRO A 134 9.53 4.83 -9.63
N LEU A 135 10.09 4.95 -8.43
CA LEU A 135 11.45 5.46 -8.22
C LEU A 135 12.52 4.36 -8.35
N SER A 136 12.08 3.13 -8.56
CA SER A 136 12.93 1.93 -8.69
C SER A 136 13.53 1.75 -10.10
N GLY A 137 13.22 2.64 -11.04
CA GLY A 137 13.66 2.55 -12.43
C GLY A 137 12.76 1.69 -13.33
N HIS A 138 11.69 1.12 -12.81
CA HIS A 138 10.67 0.44 -13.61
C HIS A 138 9.77 1.46 -14.31
N ASP A 139 9.17 1.07 -15.42
CA ASP A 139 8.26 1.94 -16.17
C ASP A 139 6.92 2.17 -15.47
N HIS A 140 6.42 1.14 -14.79
CA HIS A 140 5.11 1.16 -14.14
C HIS A 140 5.12 0.40 -12.82
N PHE A 141 4.18 0.73 -11.93
CA PHE A 141 3.81 -0.17 -10.84
C PHE A 141 2.97 -1.33 -11.36
N ALA A 142 3.22 -2.52 -10.84
CA ALA A 142 2.30 -3.65 -10.97
C ALA A 142 1.43 -3.71 -9.71
N ILE A 143 0.13 -3.56 -9.89
CA ILE A 143 -0.87 -3.59 -8.82
C ILE A 143 -1.35 -5.02 -8.63
N LEU A 144 -1.00 -5.64 -7.52
CA LEU A 144 -1.37 -7.02 -7.21
C LEU A 144 -2.66 -7.05 -6.35
N PRO A 145 -3.50 -8.08 -6.50
CA PRO A 145 -3.38 -9.23 -7.40
C PRO A 145 -3.76 -8.96 -8.87
N ALA A 146 -4.33 -7.79 -9.17
CA ALA A 146 -4.91 -7.50 -10.49
C ALA A 146 -3.95 -7.72 -11.68
N ASP A 147 -2.66 -7.45 -11.49
CA ASP A 147 -1.62 -7.60 -12.52
C ASP A 147 -0.79 -8.87 -12.33
N GLY A 148 -1.26 -9.84 -11.55
CA GLY A 148 -0.48 -11.02 -11.16
C GLY A 148 0.12 -11.82 -12.29
N ASP A 149 -0.56 -11.91 -13.43
CA ASP A 149 -0.08 -12.61 -14.63
C ASP A 149 0.91 -11.77 -15.47
N ARG A 150 1.18 -10.53 -15.09
CA ARG A 150 2.03 -9.58 -15.80
C ARG A 150 3.26 -9.13 -15.02
N ALA A 151 3.35 -9.58 -13.78
CA ALA A 151 4.42 -9.19 -12.85
C ALA A 151 5.64 -10.12 -12.95
#